data_5bf58074d7be63171d33a419b982a52e
#
_entry.id   5bf58074d7be63171d33a419b982a52e
#
_cell.length_a   1.000
_cell.length_b   1.000
_cell.length_c   1.000
_cell.angle_alpha   90.00
_cell.angle_beta   90.00
_cell.angle_gamma   90.00
#
_symmetry.space_group_name_H-M   'P 1'
#
loop_
_entity.id
_entity.type
_entity.pdbx_description
1 polymer ?
#
loop_
_entity_poly.entity_id
_entity_poly.type
_entity_poly.pdbx_seq_one_letter_code
_entity_poly.pdbx_strand_id
1 'polypeptide(L)'
;MAWQTPVGGSVGDFSWPFPERIAYGPLMNFGYHDEVLLPLEIWVPEDFSEPGLVIQGVGRVLVCADICIPEQVTVDLTLPVGRGGIDADSVDLFTKARSLIPAVADLAAELVTKGRTLVLNLRLPITSADRIQRIEYFPFAMDLIENPAEQAYELSESGLRLHLQKGFAFDETENPDLSGVMVVQELSGQETIISSFTVMAAASGQSEENLTEMSVVLAILFAFLGGLILNLMPCVFPVLSIKILSLVDSVHGSGHSLRLHGWIYAAGVVASFVGIALILILLR
;
A
#
# COMPACT_ATOMS: atom_id res chain seq x y z
N MET A 1 9.73 -17.58 -11.54
CA MET A 1 10.72 -18.55 -12.04
C MET A 1 10.17 -19.21 -13.28
N ALA A 2 10.97 -19.46 -14.32
CA ALA A 2 10.54 -20.22 -15.51
C ALA A 2 11.01 -21.67 -15.34
N TRP A 3 10.09 -22.62 -15.49
CA TRP A 3 10.34 -24.04 -15.32
C TRP A 3 10.26 -24.78 -16.64
N GLN A 4 11.13 -25.75 -16.83
CA GLN A 4 11.03 -26.76 -17.87
C GLN A 4 10.75 -28.10 -17.19
N THR A 5 9.61 -28.69 -17.54
CA THR A 5 9.13 -29.97 -17.00
C THR A 5 8.94 -30.96 -18.13
N PRO A 6 8.93 -32.27 -17.85
CA PRO A 6 8.53 -33.26 -18.84
C PRO A 6 7.08 -33.02 -19.34
N VAL A 7 6.78 -33.62 -20.47
CA VAL A 7 5.44 -33.50 -21.07
C VAL A 7 4.36 -33.97 -20.11
N GLY A 8 3.38 -33.14 -19.86
CA GLY A 8 2.28 -33.41 -18.91
C GLY A 8 2.62 -33.16 -17.43
N GLY A 9 3.85 -32.87 -17.09
CA GLY A 9 4.24 -32.47 -15.74
C GLY A 9 4.03 -30.96 -15.49
N SER A 10 3.88 -30.58 -14.23
CA SER A 10 3.81 -29.18 -13.82
C SER A 10 4.52 -28.94 -12.50
N VAL A 11 4.98 -27.72 -12.32
CA VAL A 11 5.57 -27.22 -11.07
C VAL A 11 4.61 -26.18 -10.50
N GLY A 12 4.28 -26.32 -9.23
CA GLY A 12 3.44 -25.36 -8.50
C GLY A 12 4.19 -24.09 -8.10
N ASP A 13 3.51 -23.25 -7.37
CA ASP A 13 4.09 -22.06 -6.80
C ASP A 13 4.96 -22.39 -5.58
N PHE A 14 5.91 -21.50 -5.26
CA PHE A 14 6.68 -21.60 -4.04
C PHE A 14 5.80 -21.38 -2.81
N SER A 15 6.00 -22.22 -1.80
CA SER A 15 5.48 -21.97 -0.47
C SER A 15 6.44 -21.02 0.25
N TRP A 16 6.07 -19.75 0.35
CA TRP A 16 6.91 -18.71 0.93
C TRP A 16 6.82 -18.73 2.45
N PRO A 17 7.94 -18.79 3.18
CA PRO A 17 7.97 -18.52 4.61
C PRO A 17 7.61 -17.06 4.91
N PHE A 18 7.26 -16.75 6.15
CA PHE A 18 7.04 -15.35 6.52
C PHE A 18 8.35 -14.56 6.39
N PRO A 19 8.29 -13.32 5.85
CA PRO A 19 9.47 -12.47 5.66
C PRO A 19 9.87 -11.75 6.94
N GLU A 20 11.03 -11.12 6.90
CA GLU A 20 11.53 -10.21 7.93
C GLU A 20 11.62 -8.78 7.39
N ARG A 21 11.58 -7.79 8.31
CA ARG A 21 11.81 -6.39 7.99
C ARG A 21 13.30 -6.10 8.00
N ILE A 22 13.88 -5.82 6.85
CA ILE A 22 15.32 -5.60 6.63
C ILE A 22 15.54 -4.12 6.32
N ALA A 23 16.16 -3.39 7.24
CA ALA A 23 16.49 -1.99 7.05
C ALA A 23 17.63 -1.83 6.03
N TYR A 24 17.44 -0.93 5.06
CA TYR A 24 18.43 -0.59 4.07
C TYR A 24 18.51 0.94 3.91
N GLY A 25 19.39 1.57 4.66
CA GLY A 25 19.43 3.02 4.77
C GLY A 25 18.08 3.60 5.24
N PRO A 26 17.45 4.50 4.49
CA PRO A 26 16.13 5.04 4.82
C PRO A 26 14.97 4.11 4.41
N LEU A 27 15.26 3.03 3.69
CA LEU A 27 14.27 2.08 3.18
C LEU A 27 14.11 0.90 4.13
N MET A 28 12.96 0.24 4.02
CA MET A 28 12.66 -1.01 4.68
C MET A 28 12.23 -2.03 3.62
N ASN A 29 13.02 -3.09 3.47
CA ASN A 29 12.70 -4.19 2.58
C ASN A 29 12.03 -5.33 3.36
N PHE A 30 11.22 -6.11 2.68
CA PHE A 30 10.71 -7.39 3.18
C PHE A 30 11.48 -8.49 2.47
N GLY A 31 12.11 -9.33 3.23
CA GLY A 31 13.03 -10.33 2.67
C GLY A 31 13.44 -11.40 3.69
N TYR A 32 14.55 -12.02 3.39
CA TYR A 32 15.09 -13.14 4.19
C TYR A 32 16.58 -12.92 4.43
N HIS A 33 17.07 -13.34 5.58
CA HIS A 33 18.49 -13.36 5.91
C HIS A 33 19.11 -14.73 5.64
N ASP A 34 20.36 -14.73 5.27
CA ASP A 34 21.25 -15.90 5.11
C ASP A 34 20.70 -16.97 4.16
N GLU A 35 19.79 -17.82 4.63
CA GLU A 35 19.28 -18.97 3.90
C GLU A 35 17.74 -19.00 3.96
N VAL A 36 17.12 -19.21 2.81
CA VAL A 36 15.68 -19.44 2.71
C VAL A 36 15.40 -20.72 1.94
N LEU A 37 14.58 -21.60 2.52
CA LEU A 37 14.09 -22.80 1.87
C LEU A 37 12.66 -22.55 1.37
N LEU A 38 12.48 -22.66 0.05
CA LEU A 38 11.23 -22.46 -0.63
C LEU A 38 10.67 -23.80 -1.14
N PRO A 39 9.83 -24.50 -0.38
CA PRO A 39 9.18 -25.72 -0.85
C PRO A 39 8.27 -25.43 -2.05
N LEU A 40 8.25 -26.36 -2.99
CA LEU A 40 7.32 -26.34 -4.10
C LEU A 40 6.82 -27.74 -4.39
N GLU A 41 5.65 -27.85 -4.99
CA GLU A 41 5.08 -29.12 -5.41
C GLU A 41 5.33 -29.37 -6.89
N ILE A 42 5.64 -30.62 -7.21
CA ILE A 42 5.86 -31.06 -8.57
C ILE A 42 4.85 -32.15 -8.88
N TRP A 43 4.07 -31.94 -9.92
CA TRP A 43 3.09 -32.92 -10.40
C TRP A 43 3.69 -33.68 -11.57
N VAL A 44 3.69 -35.02 -11.43
CA VAL A 44 4.18 -35.95 -12.45
C VAL A 44 3.00 -36.77 -12.95
N PRO A 45 2.82 -36.93 -14.30
CA PRO A 45 1.75 -37.77 -14.85
C PRO A 45 1.86 -39.22 -14.40
N GLU A 46 0.73 -39.88 -14.18
CA GLU A 46 0.70 -41.29 -13.76
C GLU A 46 1.31 -42.26 -14.81
N ASP A 47 1.27 -41.89 -16.09
CA ASP A 47 1.83 -42.64 -17.22
C ASP A 47 3.31 -42.28 -17.50
N PHE A 48 3.95 -41.48 -16.64
CA PHE A 48 5.36 -41.14 -16.78
C PHE A 48 6.24 -42.38 -16.64
N SER A 49 6.98 -42.73 -17.69
CA SER A 49 7.71 -44.00 -17.81
C SER A 49 9.24 -43.84 -17.94
N GLU A 50 9.73 -42.60 -17.96
CA GLU A 50 11.13 -42.32 -18.04
C GLU A 50 11.88 -42.73 -16.74
N PRO A 51 13.16 -43.16 -16.79
CA PRO A 51 13.91 -43.61 -15.62
C PRO A 51 14.29 -42.48 -14.66
N GLY A 52 14.18 -41.25 -15.10
CA GLY A 52 14.51 -40.07 -14.32
C GLY A 52 13.67 -38.87 -14.67
N LEU A 53 13.24 -38.14 -13.67
CA LEU A 53 12.52 -36.88 -13.81
C LEU A 53 13.53 -35.74 -13.82
N VAL A 54 13.66 -35.05 -14.94
CA VAL A 54 14.53 -33.86 -15.08
C VAL A 54 13.69 -32.60 -14.94
N ILE A 55 14.09 -31.73 -14.03
CA ILE A 55 13.44 -30.45 -13.78
C ILE A 55 14.51 -29.36 -13.88
N GLN A 56 14.28 -28.42 -14.76
CA GLN A 56 15.15 -27.27 -14.91
C GLN A 56 14.39 -25.99 -14.66
N GLY A 57 15.02 -25.06 -13.96
CA GLY A 57 14.42 -23.78 -13.62
C GLY A 57 15.41 -22.64 -13.73
N VAL A 58 14.90 -21.50 -14.19
CA VAL A 58 15.68 -20.25 -14.20
C VAL A 58 14.86 -19.18 -13.51
N GLY A 59 15.45 -18.56 -12.50
CA GLY A 59 14.85 -17.49 -11.72
C GLY A 59 15.77 -16.29 -11.60
N ARG A 60 15.19 -15.18 -11.15
CA ARG A 60 15.93 -13.99 -10.76
C ARG A 60 15.69 -13.74 -9.30
N VAL A 61 16.76 -13.45 -8.57
CA VAL A 61 16.75 -13.09 -7.16
C VAL A 61 17.49 -11.78 -7.00
N LEU A 62 17.13 -11.04 -5.95
CA LEU A 62 17.85 -9.83 -5.56
C LEU A 62 18.65 -10.15 -4.31
N VAL A 63 19.96 -10.11 -4.41
CA VAL A 63 20.87 -10.33 -3.30
C VAL A 63 21.40 -8.99 -2.82
N CYS A 64 21.16 -8.67 -1.55
CA CYS A 64 21.47 -7.38 -0.98
C CYS A 64 22.46 -7.50 0.18
N ALA A 65 23.54 -6.68 0.10
CA ALA A 65 24.39 -6.37 1.24
C ALA A 65 24.45 -4.83 1.38
N ASP A 66 25.56 -4.19 0.99
CA ASP A 66 25.63 -2.72 0.88
C ASP A 66 24.89 -2.19 -0.36
N ILE A 67 24.78 -3.02 -1.38
CA ILE A 67 24.00 -2.76 -2.60
C ILE A 67 23.19 -4.00 -2.96
N CYS A 68 22.05 -3.82 -3.64
CA CYS A 68 21.25 -4.91 -4.15
C CYS A 68 21.66 -5.27 -5.58
N ILE A 69 22.02 -6.51 -5.81
CA ILE A 69 22.45 -7.02 -7.11
C ILE A 69 21.44 -8.05 -7.59
N PRO A 70 20.87 -7.87 -8.80
CA PRO A 70 20.03 -8.89 -9.39
C PRO A 70 20.90 -10.07 -9.88
N GLU A 71 20.61 -11.27 -9.39
CA GLU A 71 21.28 -12.49 -9.80
C GLU A 71 20.33 -13.46 -10.48
N GLN A 72 20.86 -14.26 -11.40
CA GLN A 72 20.14 -15.33 -12.04
C GLN A 72 20.52 -16.65 -11.38
N VAL A 73 19.49 -17.34 -10.86
CA VAL A 73 19.65 -18.67 -10.27
C VAL A 73 19.14 -19.72 -11.26
N THR A 74 19.94 -20.74 -11.50
CA THR A 74 19.55 -21.91 -12.28
C THR A 74 19.44 -23.12 -11.37
N VAL A 75 18.35 -23.87 -11.55
CA VAL A 75 18.11 -25.14 -10.88
C VAL A 75 18.15 -26.24 -11.94
N ASP A 76 18.93 -27.27 -11.71
CA ASP A 76 18.97 -28.49 -12.53
C ASP A 76 18.87 -29.67 -11.56
N LEU A 77 17.74 -30.34 -11.57
CA LEU A 77 17.41 -31.42 -10.66
C LEU A 77 17.01 -32.66 -11.46
N THR A 78 17.71 -33.77 -11.22
CA THR A 78 17.31 -35.06 -11.77
C THR A 78 16.93 -36.00 -10.62
N LEU A 79 15.67 -36.41 -10.59
CA LEU A 79 15.14 -37.33 -9.60
C LEU A 79 14.98 -38.72 -10.22
N PRO A 80 15.46 -39.79 -9.61
CA PRO A 80 15.24 -41.16 -10.10
C PRO A 80 13.75 -41.53 -9.89
N VAL A 81 13.15 -42.12 -10.92
CA VAL A 81 11.81 -42.66 -10.83
C VAL A 81 11.86 -44.11 -10.39
N GLY A 82 11.10 -44.46 -9.37
CA GLY A 82 11.09 -45.79 -8.82
C GLY A 82 10.16 -45.91 -7.62
N ARG A 83 10.37 -46.95 -6.79
CA ARG A 83 9.67 -47.05 -5.52
C ARG A 83 10.13 -45.92 -4.61
N GLY A 84 9.29 -44.91 -4.49
CA GLY A 84 9.56 -43.73 -3.69
C GLY A 84 9.92 -44.09 -2.25
N GLY A 85 10.89 -43.42 -1.70
CA GLY A 85 11.24 -43.46 -0.27
C GLY A 85 11.39 -42.03 0.25
N ILE A 86 11.17 -41.87 1.51
CA ILE A 86 11.45 -40.59 2.19
C ILE A 86 12.96 -40.57 2.45
N ASP A 87 13.63 -39.55 1.92
CA ASP A 87 15.00 -39.28 2.28
C ASP A 87 15.07 -38.72 3.72
N ALA A 88 15.61 -39.48 4.64
CA ALA A 88 15.65 -39.13 6.05
C ALA A 88 16.42 -37.84 6.32
N ASP A 89 17.44 -37.53 5.55
CA ASP A 89 18.25 -36.33 5.72
C ASP A 89 17.50 -35.05 5.31
N SER A 90 16.56 -35.21 4.42
CA SER A 90 15.70 -34.09 3.97
C SER A 90 14.47 -33.85 4.85
N VAL A 91 14.05 -34.80 5.70
CA VAL A 91 12.83 -34.69 6.53
C VAL A 91 12.90 -33.48 7.44
N ASP A 92 13.99 -33.31 8.18
CA ASP A 92 14.14 -32.22 9.13
C ASP A 92 14.17 -30.87 8.43
N LEU A 93 14.80 -30.81 7.26
CA LEU A 93 14.89 -29.62 6.42
C LEU A 93 13.49 -29.18 5.95
N PHE A 94 12.70 -30.09 5.40
CA PHE A 94 11.32 -29.81 4.98
C PHE A 94 10.38 -29.51 6.14
N THR A 95 10.57 -30.16 7.28
CA THR A 95 9.79 -29.91 8.50
C THR A 95 10.03 -28.49 8.99
N LYS A 96 11.29 -28.06 9.06
CA LYS A 96 11.67 -26.70 9.42
C LYS A 96 11.09 -25.70 8.42
N ALA A 97 11.21 -25.95 7.13
CA ALA A 97 10.67 -25.05 6.11
C ALA A 97 9.16 -24.89 6.26
N ARG A 98 8.43 -25.97 6.41
CA ARG A 98 6.95 -25.95 6.57
C ARG A 98 6.49 -25.22 7.83
N SER A 99 7.27 -25.28 8.92
CA SER A 99 6.94 -24.56 10.15
C SER A 99 7.03 -23.04 10.02
N LEU A 100 7.74 -22.54 8.99
CA LEU A 100 7.89 -21.13 8.71
C LEU A 100 6.85 -20.59 7.69
N ILE A 101 6.09 -21.48 7.05
CA ILE A 101 5.04 -21.08 6.11
C ILE A 101 3.85 -20.54 6.90
N PRO A 102 3.31 -19.36 6.56
CA PRO A 102 2.15 -18.81 7.23
C PRO A 102 0.95 -19.79 7.18
N ALA A 103 0.34 -20.01 8.32
CA ALA A 103 -0.89 -20.79 8.36
C ALA A 103 -1.99 -20.07 7.58
N VAL A 104 -2.69 -20.82 6.73
CA VAL A 104 -3.90 -20.31 6.07
C VAL A 104 -4.97 -20.23 7.14
N ALA A 105 -5.07 -19.09 7.80
CA ALA A 105 -6.15 -18.80 8.71
C ALA A 105 -7.18 -17.96 7.96
N ASP A 106 -8.46 -18.32 8.13
CA ASP A 106 -9.57 -17.52 7.56
C ASP A 106 -9.78 -16.25 8.42
N LEU A 107 -8.69 -15.45 8.50
CA LEU A 107 -8.66 -14.21 9.25
C LEU A 107 -9.06 -13.07 8.32
N ALA A 108 -10.33 -12.71 8.40
CA ALA A 108 -10.82 -11.52 7.73
C ALA A 108 -10.45 -10.27 8.54
N ALA A 109 -9.83 -9.33 7.89
CA ALA A 109 -9.56 -8.00 8.43
C ALA A 109 -10.47 -6.97 7.77
N GLU A 110 -11.04 -6.10 8.58
CA GLU A 110 -11.75 -4.92 8.10
C GLU A 110 -10.76 -3.76 7.99
N LEU A 111 -10.60 -3.23 6.77
CA LEU A 111 -9.74 -2.08 6.52
C LEU A 111 -10.55 -0.79 6.63
N VAL A 112 -10.14 0.08 7.55
CA VAL A 112 -10.68 1.45 7.71
C VAL A 112 -9.57 2.44 7.41
N THR A 113 -9.88 3.45 6.58
CA THR A 113 -8.93 4.50 6.22
C THR A 113 -9.21 5.77 7.00
N LYS A 114 -8.18 6.32 7.68
CA LYS A 114 -8.24 7.59 8.43
C LYS A 114 -7.13 8.54 7.97
N GLY A 115 -7.40 9.37 6.98
CA GLY A 115 -6.39 10.24 6.38
C GLY A 115 -5.22 9.44 5.81
N ARG A 116 -4.02 9.59 6.37
CA ARG A 116 -2.83 8.81 6.00
C ARG A 116 -2.68 7.49 6.73
N THR A 117 -3.50 7.21 7.72
CA THR A 117 -3.44 5.99 8.51
C THR A 117 -4.43 4.97 7.98
N LEU A 118 -3.97 3.74 7.84
CA LEU A 118 -4.76 2.55 7.55
C LEU A 118 -4.94 1.77 8.86
N VAL A 119 -6.14 1.42 9.20
CA VAL A 119 -6.45 0.63 10.39
C VAL A 119 -7.01 -0.71 9.96
N LEU A 120 -6.27 -1.78 10.25
CA LEU A 120 -6.75 -3.15 10.07
C LEU A 120 -7.36 -3.64 11.39
N ASN A 121 -8.66 -3.90 11.39
CA ASN A 121 -9.37 -4.50 12.50
C ASN A 121 -9.49 -6.01 12.27
N LEU A 122 -8.81 -6.79 13.10
CA LEU A 122 -8.83 -8.25 13.05
C LEU A 122 -9.53 -8.80 14.27
N ARG A 123 -10.46 -9.72 14.05
CA ARG A 123 -11.09 -10.48 15.14
C ARG A 123 -10.26 -11.71 15.43
N LEU A 124 -9.38 -11.59 16.41
CA LEU A 124 -8.54 -12.68 16.90
C LEU A 124 -8.96 -13.04 18.32
N PRO A 125 -9.11 -14.32 18.65
CA PRO A 125 -9.25 -14.72 20.04
C PRO A 125 -7.89 -14.56 20.74
N ILE A 126 -7.63 -13.37 21.28
CA ILE A 126 -6.39 -13.10 21.99
C ILE A 126 -6.53 -13.64 23.41
N THR A 127 -5.93 -14.79 23.66
CA THR A 127 -6.02 -15.43 24.97
C THR A 127 -5.09 -14.80 26.02
N SER A 128 -4.03 -14.08 25.57
CA SER A 128 -2.99 -13.55 26.46
C SER A 128 -2.27 -12.36 25.80
N ALA A 129 -2.92 -11.20 25.82
CA ALA A 129 -2.37 -9.97 25.28
C ALA A 129 -1.02 -9.56 25.89
N ASP A 130 -0.82 -9.91 27.15
CA ASP A 130 0.39 -9.66 27.94
C ASP A 130 1.63 -10.44 27.48
N ARG A 131 1.45 -11.49 26.68
CA ARG A 131 2.54 -12.30 26.13
C ARG A 131 3.03 -11.82 24.78
N ILE A 132 2.26 -11.02 24.07
CA ILE A 132 2.62 -10.54 22.73
C ILE A 132 3.71 -9.49 22.87
N GLN A 133 4.87 -9.79 22.28
CA GLN A 133 6.01 -8.89 22.23
C GLN A 133 6.02 -8.00 21.00
N ARG A 134 5.61 -8.58 19.86
CA ARG A 134 5.69 -7.89 18.57
C ARG A 134 4.65 -8.45 17.61
N ILE A 135 4.07 -7.54 16.83
CA ILE A 135 3.24 -7.89 15.68
C ILE A 135 3.78 -7.12 14.48
N GLU A 136 3.99 -7.85 13.38
CA GLU A 136 4.42 -7.27 12.11
C GLU A 136 3.48 -7.71 10.99
N TYR A 137 3.26 -6.82 10.04
CA TYR A 137 2.38 -7.04 8.91
C TYR A 137 3.10 -6.81 7.59
N PHE A 138 2.92 -7.73 6.66
CA PHE A 138 3.58 -7.78 5.37
C PHE A 138 2.51 -7.94 4.28
N PRO A 139 2.04 -6.85 3.65
CA PRO A 139 1.07 -6.93 2.56
C PRO A 139 1.68 -7.64 1.34
N PHE A 140 0.85 -8.38 0.61
CA PHE A 140 1.29 -9.03 -0.65
C PHE A 140 1.50 -8.02 -1.77
N ALA A 141 0.68 -6.97 -1.81
CA ALA A 141 0.83 -5.91 -2.78
C ALA A 141 1.90 -4.91 -2.35
N MET A 142 2.76 -4.53 -3.30
CA MET A 142 3.85 -3.58 -3.06
C MET A 142 3.33 -2.15 -2.92
N ASP A 143 4.05 -1.35 -2.13
CA ASP A 143 3.89 0.11 -2.03
C ASP A 143 2.53 0.59 -1.51
N LEU A 144 1.69 -0.31 -0.99
CA LEU A 144 0.42 0.05 -0.36
C LEU A 144 0.59 0.60 1.05
N ILE A 145 1.67 0.23 1.74
CA ILE A 145 2.03 0.78 3.04
C ILE A 145 3.42 1.43 2.99
N GLU A 146 3.65 2.37 3.89
CA GLU A 146 4.97 2.95 4.14
C GLU A 146 5.82 1.95 4.92
N ASN A 147 6.63 1.15 4.22
CA ASN A 147 7.39 0.03 4.83
C ASN A 147 8.30 0.45 6.00
N PRO A 148 9.02 1.61 5.96
CA PRO A 148 9.83 2.06 7.10
C PRO A 148 9.04 2.53 8.31
N ALA A 149 7.76 2.87 8.13
CA ALA A 149 6.93 3.37 9.24
C ALA A 149 6.75 2.31 10.34
N GLU A 150 6.63 2.79 11.56
CA GLU A 150 6.30 1.93 12.69
C GLU A 150 4.87 1.38 12.55
N GLN A 151 4.71 0.10 12.83
CA GLN A 151 3.44 -0.59 12.83
C GLN A 151 2.93 -0.70 14.26
N ALA A 152 2.16 0.31 14.71
CA ALA A 152 1.58 0.31 16.04
C ALA A 152 0.35 -0.61 16.10
N TYR A 153 0.13 -1.26 17.25
CA TYR A 153 -1.03 -2.11 17.43
C TYR A 153 -1.70 -1.91 18.79
N GLU A 154 -2.99 -2.14 18.82
CA GLU A 154 -3.82 -2.13 20.01
C GLU A 154 -4.51 -3.49 20.15
N LEU A 155 -4.39 -4.09 21.34
CA LEU A 155 -5.04 -5.34 21.67
C LEU A 155 -6.25 -5.07 22.57
N SER A 156 -7.36 -5.70 22.28
CA SER A 156 -8.59 -5.62 23.06
C SER A 156 -9.26 -6.99 23.15
N GLU A 157 -10.24 -7.14 24.04
CA GLU A 157 -11.05 -8.37 24.11
C GLU A 157 -11.77 -8.69 22.78
N SER A 158 -12.00 -7.69 21.94
CA SER A 158 -12.66 -7.84 20.64
C SER A 158 -11.71 -8.20 19.51
N GLY A 159 -10.40 -8.11 19.71
CA GLY A 159 -9.39 -8.44 18.71
C GLY A 159 -8.20 -7.48 18.66
N LEU A 160 -7.53 -7.49 17.53
CA LEU A 160 -6.35 -6.70 17.21
C LEU A 160 -6.74 -5.54 16.28
N ARG A 161 -6.24 -4.35 16.60
CA ARG A 161 -6.28 -3.19 15.72
C ARG A 161 -4.85 -2.82 15.36
N LEU A 162 -4.51 -2.90 14.08
CA LEU A 162 -3.18 -2.60 13.58
C LEU A 162 -3.20 -1.28 12.81
N HIS A 163 -2.31 -0.36 13.15
CA HIS A 163 -2.17 0.96 12.54
C HIS A 163 -0.98 0.97 11.59
N LEU A 164 -1.26 1.20 10.30
CA LEU A 164 -0.28 1.27 9.24
C LEU A 164 -0.31 2.66 8.60
N GLN A 165 0.78 3.08 7.98
CA GLN A 165 0.82 4.29 7.19
C GLN A 165 0.61 3.96 5.71
N LYS A 166 -0.18 4.78 5.01
CA LYS A 166 -0.36 4.65 3.56
C LYS A 166 0.96 4.80 2.82
N GLY A 167 1.24 3.86 1.94
CA GLY A 167 2.28 3.98 0.92
C GLY A 167 1.84 4.86 -0.25
N PHE A 168 2.76 5.13 -1.15
CA PHE A 168 2.50 6.05 -2.26
C PHE A 168 1.51 5.48 -3.29
N ALA A 169 1.45 4.16 -3.48
CA ALA A 169 0.56 3.52 -4.44
C ALA A 169 -0.88 3.32 -3.92
N PHE A 170 -1.12 3.54 -2.61
CA PHE A 170 -2.43 3.23 -2.02
C PHE A 170 -3.57 4.03 -2.63
N ASP A 171 -3.40 5.35 -2.76
CA ASP A 171 -4.44 6.24 -3.28
C ASP A 171 -4.54 6.21 -4.82
N GLU A 172 -3.54 5.63 -5.51
CA GLU A 172 -3.53 5.42 -6.97
C GLU A 172 -4.13 4.07 -7.39
N THR A 173 -4.28 3.16 -6.44
CA THR A 173 -4.80 1.81 -6.68
C THR A 173 -6.32 1.79 -6.51
N GLU A 174 -7.02 1.39 -7.57
CA GLU A 174 -8.46 1.16 -7.50
C GLU A 174 -8.72 -0.13 -6.67
N ASN A 175 -9.45 0.00 -5.56
CA ASN A 175 -9.73 -1.07 -4.59
C ASN A 175 -8.44 -1.74 -4.05
N PRO A 176 -7.61 -1.04 -3.27
CA PRO A 176 -6.37 -1.60 -2.76
C PRO A 176 -6.63 -2.81 -1.86
N ASP A 177 -6.03 -3.94 -2.23
CA ASP A 177 -6.06 -5.18 -1.46
C ASP A 177 -4.88 -5.23 -0.49
N LEU A 178 -5.16 -5.07 0.78
CA LEU A 178 -4.17 -5.18 1.85
C LEU A 178 -4.07 -6.61 2.41
N SER A 179 -4.48 -7.64 1.68
CA SER A 179 -4.20 -9.00 2.09
C SER A 179 -2.69 -9.24 2.22
N GLY A 180 -2.29 -10.03 3.22
CA GLY A 180 -0.87 -10.18 3.53
C GLY A 180 -0.61 -11.22 4.61
N VAL A 181 0.60 -11.21 5.14
CA VAL A 181 1.05 -12.07 6.24
C VAL A 181 1.17 -11.24 7.52
N MET A 182 0.58 -11.74 8.58
CA MET A 182 0.77 -11.24 9.93
C MET A 182 1.69 -12.18 10.70
N VAL A 183 2.72 -11.65 11.33
CA VAL A 183 3.66 -12.36 12.18
C VAL A 183 3.49 -11.90 13.61
N VAL A 184 3.25 -12.82 14.51
CA VAL A 184 3.06 -12.56 15.95
C VAL A 184 4.17 -13.26 16.72
N GLN A 185 4.88 -12.50 17.53
CA GLN A 185 5.90 -13.00 18.44
C GLN A 185 5.36 -12.97 19.86
N GLU A 186 5.30 -14.13 20.49
CA GLU A 186 4.80 -14.31 21.85
C GLU A 186 5.87 -14.86 22.78
N LEU A 187 5.90 -14.38 24.01
CA LEU A 187 6.77 -14.92 25.03
C LEU A 187 6.07 -16.05 25.80
N SER A 188 6.62 -17.25 25.73
CA SER A 188 6.16 -18.41 26.49
C SER A 188 7.25 -18.88 27.47
N GLY A 189 7.19 -18.41 28.71
CA GLY A 189 8.25 -18.62 29.68
C GLY A 189 9.52 -17.83 29.31
N GLN A 190 10.58 -18.50 28.89
CA GLN A 190 11.81 -17.89 28.38
C GLN A 190 12.01 -18.06 26.86
N GLU A 191 11.06 -18.64 26.19
CA GLU A 191 11.13 -18.93 24.76
C GLU A 191 10.21 -18.01 23.98
N THR A 192 10.68 -17.48 22.87
CA THR A 192 9.87 -16.70 21.93
C THR A 192 9.25 -17.65 20.92
N ILE A 193 7.94 -17.71 20.90
CA ILE A 193 7.16 -18.45 19.89
C ILE A 193 6.77 -17.48 18.78
N ILE A 194 7.06 -17.85 17.54
CA ILE A 194 6.68 -17.09 16.36
C ILE A 194 5.54 -17.83 15.68
N SER A 195 4.44 -17.12 15.44
CA SER A 195 3.29 -17.62 14.70
C SER A 195 3.01 -16.69 13.53
N SER A 196 2.73 -17.23 12.37
CA SER A 196 2.42 -16.45 11.17
C SER A 196 1.12 -16.91 10.53
N PHE A 197 0.35 -15.95 10.03
CA PHE A 197 -0.99 -16.18 9.50
C PHE A 197 -1.21 -15.36 8.23
N THR A 198 -1.90 -15.95 7.25
CA THR A 198 -2.41 -15.19 6.12
C THR A 198 -3.68 -14.45 6.54
N VAL A 199 -3.73 -13.16 6.25
CA VAL A 199 -4.84 -12.26 6.54
C VAL A 199 -5.45 -11.80 5.22
N MET A 200 -6.77 -11.94 5.09
CA MET A 200 -7.53 -11.39 3.98
C MET A 200 -8.11 -10.04 4.39
N ALA A 201 -7.62 -8.96 3.79
CA ALA A 201 -8.03 -7.60 4.13
C ALA A 201 -8.86 -7.00 3.00
N ALA A 202 -10.18 -7.09 3.12
CA ALA A 202 -11.10 -6.41 2.22
C ALA A 202 -11.30 -4.95 2.66
N ALA A 203 -11.24 -4.03 1.71
CA ALA A 203 -11.64 -2.65 1.95
C ALA A 203 -13.15 -2.64 2.27
N SER A 204 -13.51 -2.47 3.53
CA SER A 204 -14.85 -2.03 3.86
C SER A 204 -14.95 -0.59 3.40
N GLY A 205 -15.92 -0.27 2.54
CA GLY A 205 -16.08 1.07 1.95
C GLY A 205 -16.41 2.21 2.94
N GLN A 206 -15.99 2.09 4.18
CA GLN A 206 -16.00 3.12 5.21
C GLN A 206 -14.65 3.84 5.22
N SER A 207 -14.42 4.67 4.21
CA SER A 207 -13.57 5.82 4.44
C SER A 207 -14.28 6.67 5.48
N GLU A 208 -13.87 6.58 6.75
CA GLU A 208 -14.06 7.72 7.64
C GLU A 208 -13.16 8.84 7.07
N GLU A 209 -13.60 9.47 6.00
CA GLU A 209 -13.23 10.85 5.75
C GLU A 209 -13.64 11.59 7.02
N ASN A 210 -12.70 11.75 7.93
CA ASN A 210 -12.67 12.94 8.76
C ASN A 210 -12.50 14.10 7.74
N LEU A 211 -13.55 14.42 7.04
CA LEU A 211 -13.82 15.80 6.72
C LEU A 211 -13.73 16.46 8.09
N THR A 212 -12.53 16.93 8.45
CA THR A 212 -12.47 18.11 9.30
C THR A 212 -13.48 18.99 8.61
N GLU A 213 -14.67 19.13 9.21
CA GLU A 213 -15.64 20.13 8.77
C GLU A 213 -14.89 21.45 8.89
N MET A 214 -14.10 21.73 7.88
CA MET A 214 -13.66 23.08 7.65
C MET A 214 -14.97 23.77 7.35
N SER A 215 -15.54 24.35 8.43
CA SER A 215 -16.84 25.03 8.39
C SER A 215 -16.86 25.78 7.07
N VAL A 216 -17.88 25.59 6.25
CA VAL A 216 -18.06 26.30 4.96
C VAL A 216 -17.75 27.78 5.15
N VAL A 217 -18.04 28.31 6.33
CA VAL A 217 -17.70 29.66 6.77
C VAL A 217 -16.18 29.91 6.79
N LEU A 218 -15.38 28.96 7.28
CA LEU A 218 -13.92 29.08 7.34
C LEU A 218 -13.30 28.99 5.92
N ALA A 219 -13.85 28.12 5.05
CA ALA A 219 -13.44 28.03 3.66
C ALA A 219 -13.75 29.34 2.89
N ILE A 220 -14.93 29.92 3.10
CA ILE A 220 -15.30 31.22 2.54
C ILE A 220 -14.38 32.33 3.09
N LEU A 221 -14.05 32.32 4.37
CA LEU A 221 -13.14 33.29 4.98
C LEU A 221 -11.74 33.21 4.36
N PHE A 222 -11.19 31.99 4.22
CA PHE A 222 -9.87 31.81 3.57
C PHE A 222 -9.89 32.18 2.09
N ALA A 223 -10.95 31.85 1.35
CA ALA A 223 -11.13 32.25 -0.03
C ALA A 223 -11.21 33.79 -0.17
N PHE A 224 -11.92 34.47 0.74
CA PHE A 224 -11.99 35.91 0.77
C PHE A 224 -10.64 36.56 1.11
N LEU A 225 -9.93 36.02 2.13
CA LEU A 225 -8.61 36.51 2.51
C LEU A 225 -7.58 36.32 1.39
N GLY A 226 -7.59 35.14 0.74
CA GLY A 226 -6.76 34.85 -0.43
C GLY A 226 -7.04 35.78 -1.60
N GLY A 227 -8.31 36.06 -1.88
CA GLY A 227 -8.70 37.05 -2.89
C GLY A 227 -8.25 38.46 -2.57
N LEU A 228 -8.29 38.84 -1.28
CA LEU A 228 -7.80 40.15 -0.82
C LEU A 228 -6.28 40.28 -0.99
N ILE A 229 -5.52 39.24 -0.64
CA ILE A 229 -4.06 39.21 -0.79
C ILE A 229 -3.67 39.26 -2.27
N LEU A 230 -4.34 38.51 -3.14
CA LEU A 230 -4.13 38.56 -4.57
C LEU A 230 -4.45 39.94 -5.17
N ASN A 231 -5.46 40.64 -4.64
CA ASN A 231 -5.85 41.98 -5.08
C ASN A 231 -4.86 43.07 -4.58
N LEU A 232 -4.07 42.78 -3.55
CA LEU A 232 -3.00 43.67 -3.06
C LEU A 232 -1.71 43.56 -3.87
N MET A 233 -1.63 42.60 -4.82
CA MET A 233 -0.45 42.48 -5.69
C MET A 233 -0.25 43.76 -6.48
N PRO A 234 1.01 44.30 -6.53
CA PRO A 234 1.30 45.64 -7.13
C PRO A 234 1.00 45.75 -8.62
N CYS A 235 0.69 44.64 -9.28
CA CYS A 235 0.33 44.62 -10.70
C CYS A 235 -1.14 44.97 -10.97
N VAL A 236 -2.04 44.83 -9.99
CA VAL A 236 -3.45 45.18 -10.16
C VAL A 236 -3.72 46.65 -9.80
N PHE A 237 -2.89 47.23 -8.93
CA PHE A 237 -3.02 48.61 -8.46
C PHE A 237 -2.97 49.66 -9.61
N PRO A 238 -2.10 49.56 -10.65
CA PRO A 238 -2.08 50.53 -11.77
C PRO A 238 -3.35 50.50 -12.61
N VAL A 239 -3.94 49.32 -12.77
CA VAL A 239 -5.19 49.17 -13.57
C VAL A 239 -6.42 49.73 -12.79
N LEU A 240 -6.45 49.52 -11.51
CA LEU A 240 -7.47 50.06 -10.63
C LEU A 240 -7.39 51.62 -10.53
N SER A 241 -6.15 52.16 -10.40
CA SER A 241 -5.97 53.61 -10.29
C SER A 241 -6.35 54.35 -11.55
N ILE A 242 -6.03 53.80 -12.75
CA ILE A 242 -6.43 54.41 -14.05
C ILE A 242 -7.96 54.39 -14.16
N LYS A 243 -8.62 53.34 -13.68
CA LYS A 243 -10.08 53.21 -13.77
C LYS A 243 -10.79 54.07 -12.76
N ILE A 244 -10.25 54.29 -11.57
CA ILE A 244 -10.76 55.23 -10.58
C ILE A 244 -10.63 56.68 -11.09
N LEU A 245 -9.52 57.06 -11.70
CA LEU A 245 -9.32 58.38 -12.33
C LEU A 245 -10.32 58.62 -13.46
N SER A 246 -10.57 57.63 -14.33
CA SER A 246 -11.59 57.76 -15.39
C SER A 246 -13.02 57.82 -14.84
N LEU A 247 -13.28 57.30 -13.66
CA LEU A 247 -14.59 57.38 -12.97
C LEU A 247 -14.80 58.76 -12.34
N VAL A 248 -13.73 59.35 -11.78
CA VAL A 248 -13.77 60.71 -11.20
C VAL A 248 -14.02 61.76 -12.26
N ASP A 249 -13.42 61.65 -13.45
CA ASP A 249 -13.68 62.52 -14.58
C ASP A 249 -15.13 62.43 -15.12
N SER A 250 -15.81 61.29 -14.90
CA SER A 250 -17.18 61.03 -15.36
C SER A 250 -18.26 61.51 -14.39
N VAL A 251 -17.89 62.03 -13.22
CA VAL A 251 -18.85 62.45 -12.15
C VAL A 251 -19.65 63.70 -12.56
N HIS A 252 -19.33 64.37 -13.65
CA HIS A 252 -20.12 65.49 -14.16
C HIS A 252 -21.31 65.13 -15.08
N GLY A 253 -21.59 63.82 -15.26
CA GLY A 253 -22.71 63.33 -16.08
C GLY A 253 -23.48 62.22 -15.36
N SER A 254 -24.75 62.48 -15.07
CA SER A 254 -25.85 61.60 -14.61
C SER A 254 -25.47 60.24 -13.97
N GLY A 255 -25.63 60.17 -12.66
CA GLY A 255 -25.25 59.03 -11.78
C GLY A 255 -25.99 57.67 -11.97
N HIS A 256 -26.79 57.51 -13.01
CA HIS A 256 -27.51 56.23 -13.24
C HIS A 256 -26.73 55.23 -14.13
N SER A 257 -25.91 55.73 -15.02
CA SER A 257 -25.10 54.91 -15.94
C SER A 257 -23.86 54.31 -15.25
N LEU A 258 -23.33 54.91 -14.18
CA LEU A 258 -22.13 54.43 -13.49
C LEU A 258 -22.34 53.09 -12.76
N ARG A 259 -23.48 52.89 -12.11
CA ARG A 259 -23.78 51.63 -11.41
C ARG A 259 -23.93 50.47 -12.40
N LEU A 260 -24.57 50.68 -13.53
CA LEU A 260 -24.73 49.66 -14.57
C LEU A 260 -23.41 49.21 -15.17
N HIS A 261 -22.46 50.12 -15.44
CA HIS A 261 -21.12 49.80 -15.94
C HIS A 261 -20.26 49.02 -14.93
N GLY A 262 -20.43 49.33 -13.62
CA GLY A 262 -19.75 48.53 -12.55
C GLY A 262 -20.27 47.10 -12.48
N TRP A 263 -21.56 46.89 -12.59
CA TRP A 263 -22.18 45.57 -12.58
C TRP A 263 -21.79 44.72 -13.82
N ILE A 264 -21.77 45.33 -15.00
CA ILE A 264 -21.38 44.66 -16.26
C ILE A 264 -19.92 44.22 -16.19
N TYR A 265 -19.04 45.04 -15.61
CA TYR A 265 -17.62 44.70 -15.45
C TYR A 265 -17.43 43.55 -14.45
N ALA A 266 -18.08 43.60 -13.30
CA ALA A 266 -18.06 42.54 -12.30
C ALA A 266 -18.55 41.20 -12.87
N ALA A 267 -19.67 41.24 -13.61
CA ALA A 267 -20.21 40.07 -14.28
C ALA A 267 -19.26 39.47 -15.31
N GLY A 268 -18.56 40.31 -16.09
CA GLY A 268 -17.56 39.90 -17.07
C GLY A 268 -16.36 39.18 -16.43
N VAL A 269 -15.87 39.72 -15.32
CA VAL A 269 -14.75 39.11 -14.56
C VAL A 269 -15.15 37.74 -14.01
N VAL A 270 -16.32 37.65 -13.37
CA VAL A 270 -16.83 36.36 -12.82
C VAL A 270 -17.03 35.35 -13.94
N ALA A 271 -17.63 35.73 -15.05
CA ALA A 271 -17.83 34.85 -16.20
C ALA A 271 -16.52 34.34 -16.80
N SER A 272 -15.47 35.17 -16.86
CA SER A 272 -14.15 34.77 -17.34
C SER A 272 -13.52 33.70 -16.42
N PHE A 273 -13.55 33.88 -15.11
CA PHE A 273 -13.00 32.91 -14.16
C PHE A 273 -13.76 31.58 -14.17
N VAL A 274 -15.10 31.65 -14.23
CA VAL A 274 -15.96 30.46 -14.34
C VAL A 274 -15.69 29.72 -15.64
N GLY A 275 -15.50 30.43 -16.74
CA GLY A 275 -15.18 29.85 -18.05
C GLY A 275 -13.83 29.12 -18.04
N ILE A 276 -12.81 29.71 -17.47
CA ILE A 276 -11.48 29.06 -17.33
C ILE A 276 -11.57 27.83 -16.44
N ALA A 277 -12.26 27.90 -15.30
CA ALA A 277 -12.43 26.77 -14.41
C ALA A 277 -13.18 25.62 -15.11
N LEU A 278 -14.21 25.92 -15.89
CA LEU A 278 -14.99 24.93 -16.63
C LEU A 278 -14.15 24.23 -17.72
N ILE A 279 -13.31 25.00 -18.42
CA ILE A 279 -12.37 24.46 -19.42
C ILE A 279 -11.35 23.51 -18.75
N LEU A 280 -10.80 23.89 -17.60
CA LEU A 280 -9.85 23.04 -16.87
C LEU A 280 -10.49 21.74 -16.34
N ILE A 281 -11.74 21.78 -15.94
CA ILE A 281 -12.49 20.59 -15.49
C ILE A 281 -12.80 19.65 -16.67
N LEU A 282 -13.10 20.21 -17.86
CA LEU A 282 -13.41 19.42 -19.06
C LEU A 282 -12.15 18.80 -19.72
N LEU A 283 -10.98 19.38 -19.47
CA LEU A 283 -9.69 18.89 -19.98
C LEU A 283 -9.00 17.91 -19.05
N ARG A 284 -9.55 17.61 -17.86
CA ARG A 284 -9.07 16.64 -16.92
C ARG A 284 -9.69 15.26 -17.18
#